data_266da0bdcd926fd247205d81f8da72e5
#
_entry.id   266da0bdcd926fd247205d81f8da72e5
#
_cell.length_a   1.000
_cell.length_b   1.000
_cell.length_c   1.000
_cell.angle_alpha   90.00
_cell.angle_beta   90.00
_cell.angle_gamma   90.00
#
_symmetry.space_group_name_H-M   'P 1'
#
loop_
_entity.id
_entity.type
_entity.pdbx_description
1 polymer ?
#
loop_
_entity_poly.entity_id
_entity_poly.type
_entity_poly.pdbx_seq_one_letter_code
_entity_poly.pdbx_strand_id
1 'polypeptide(L)'
;KAKPEQPTMLPRLTYLLLACLCLLTPRLIAAEVDYMFCQQWPTTFCSFTHCERFPIPTKDFNIHGLWPSRFLHGPSQDCPKEPRFSEDAMKPIMDELQKSWQNLKSPVFSYRFWKHEWDKHGLCAFPEGQTPDQLAYFTTALDLKKRIDLFGYLETADVVPSDERIYETDVVLLKLRGQYGVD
;
A
#
# COMPACT_ATOMS: atom_id res chain seq x y z
N LYS A 1 46.62 36.12 56.15
CA LYS A 1 46.84 35.34 54.85
C LYS A 1 45.67 34.37 54.68
N ALA A 2 44.74 34.76 53.83
CA ALA A 2 43.59 33.96 53.51
C ALA A 2 44.02 32.86 52.51
N LYS A 3 43.56 31.66 52.78
CA LYS A 3 43.78 30.49 51.92
C LYS A 3 42.81 30.53 50.76
N PRO A 4 43.20 30.29 49.49
CA PRO A 4 42.25 30.28 48.39
C PRO A 4 41.35 29.02 48.47
N GLU A 5 40.03 29.25 48.38
CA GLU A 5 39.04 28.18 48.19
C GLU A 5 39.22 27.53 46.82
N GLN A 6 39.33 26.20 46.81
CA GLN A 6 39.32 25.41 45.58
C GLN A 6 37.88 25.23 45.06
N PRO A 7 37.66 25.35 43.75
CA PRO A 7 36.32 25.10 43.20
C PRO A 7 35.99 23.61 43.30
N THR A 8 34.82 23.35 43.90
CA THR A 8 34.24 22.00 43.97
C THR A 8 33.91 21.50 42.59
N MET A 9 34.68 20.52 42.11
CA MET A 9 34.34 19.76 40.93
C MET A 9 33.08 18.93 41.19
N LEU A 10 31.97 19.35 40.65
CA LEU A 10 30.78 18.51 40.53
C LEU A 10 31.15 17.26 39.70
N PRO A 11 30.80 16.05 40.15
CA PRO A 11 31.31 14.85 39.57
C PRO A 11 30.77 14.64 38.13
N ARG A 12 31.71 14.38 37.21
CA ARG A 12 31.44 13.98 35.80
C ARG A 12 30.43 12.84 35.65
N LEU A 13 30.06 12.21 36.75
CA LEU A 13 29.08 11.10 36.79
C LEU A 13 27.64 11.57 36.52
N THR A 14 27.28 12.80 36.86
CA THR A 14 25.94 13.36 36.64
C THR A 14 25.64 13.62 35.16
N TYR A 15 26.63 13.98 34.37
CA TYR A 15 26.45 14.17 32.92
C TYR A 15 26.38 12.85 32.15
N LEU A 16 27.04 11.80 32.65
CA LEU A 16 26.96 10.47 32.06
C LEU A 16 25.59 9.82 32.31
N LEU A 17 24.96 10.05 33.45
CA LEU A 17 23.63 9.55 33.76
C LEU A 17 22.53 10.26 32.93
N LEU A 18 22.66 11.58 32.71
CA LEU A 18 21.74 12.31 31.82
C LEU A 18 21.90 11.96 30.35
N ALA A 19 23.11 11.69 29.87
CA ALA A 19 23.35 11.24 28.51
C ALA A 19 22.82 9.79 28.28
N CYS A 20 22.90 8.93 29.30
CA CYS A 20 22.37 7.56 29.21
C CYS A 20 20.83 7.51 29.26
N LEU A 21 20.16 8.47 29.93
CA LEU A 21 18.70 8.54 29.97
C LEU A 21 18.10 8.96 28.61
N CYS A 22 18.82 9.73 27.80
CA CYS A 22 18.39 10.10 26.44
C CYS A 22 18.50 8.94 25.42
N LEU A 23 19.23 7.88 25.75
CA LEU A 23 19.36 6.70 24.88
C LEU A 23 18.34 5.60 25.18
N LEU A 24 17.55 5.76 26.24
CA LEU A 24 16.50 4.83 26.68
C LEU A 24 15.08 5.36 26.40
N THR A 25 14.91 6.34 25.50
CA THR A 25 13.58 6.51 24.92
C THR A 25 13.28 5.22 24.18
N PRO A 26 12.24 4.45 24.56
CA PRO A 26 11.81 3.38 23.68
C PRO A 26 11.48 4.08 22.37
N ARG A 27 12.24 3.81 21.30
CA ARG A 27 11.67 3.96 19.96
C ARG A 27 10.42 3.12 20.04
N LEU A 28 9.27 3.75 20.14
CA LEU A 28 8.03 3.17 19.66
C LEU A 28 8.33 2.88 18.20
N ILE A 29 8.78 1.66 17.93
CA ILE A 29 8.81 1.10 16.61
C ILE A 29 7.32 1.02 16.30
N ALA A 30 6.80 2.05 15.63
CA ALA A 30 5.51 1.92 14.96
C ALA A 30 5.66 0.65 14.14
N ALA A 31 4.81 -0.32 14.39
CA ALA A 31 4.82 -1.55 13.61
C ALA A 31 4.67 -1.12 12.15
N GLU A 32 5.71 -1.31 11.34
CA GLU A 32 5.63 -1.03 9.92
C GLU A 32 4.57 -1.97 9.36
N VAL A 33 3.53 -1.38 8.80
CA VAL A 33 2.50 -2.16 8.11
C VAL A 33 2.96 -2.33 6.69
N ASP A 34 3.31 -3.56 6.35
CA ASP A 34 3.60 -3.92 4.98
C ASP A 34 2.28 -4.00 4.19
N TYR A 35 2.30 -3.50 2.96
CA TYR A 35 1.15 -3.56 2.07
C TYR A 35 1.45 -4.43 0.86
N MET A 36 0.49 -5.27 0.52
CA MET A 36 0.44 -5.94 -0.77
C MET A 36 -0.44 -5.11 -1.72
N PHE A 37 0.18 -4.45 -2.69
CA PHE A 37 -0.54 -3.73 -3.74
C PHE A 37 -0.81 -4.66 -4.92
N CYS A 38 -2.08 -5.00 -5.13
CA CYS A 38 -2.51 -5.95 -6.14
C CYS A 38 -3.13 -5.25 -7.34
N GLN A 39 -2.64 -5.57 -8.52
CA GLN A 39 -3.20 -5.17 -9.80
C GLN A 39 -3.59 -6.41 -10.61
N GLN A 40 -4.62 -6.29 -11.45
CA GLN A 40 -5.10 -7.38 -12.29
C GLN A 40 -5.23 -6.93 -13.73
N TRP A 41 -4.93 -7.85 -14.67
CA TRP A 41 -5.12 -7.60 -16.10
C TRP A 41 -6.60 -7.82 -16.45
N PRO A 42 -7.32 -6.78 -16.93
CA PRO A 42 -8.77 -6.84 -17.08
C PRO A 42 -9.24 -7.91 -18.06
N THR A 43 -8.57 -8.03 -19.20
CA THR A 43 -8.96 -9.02 -20.25
C THR A 43 -8.83 -10.44 -19.71
N THR A 44 -7.73 -10.78 -19.05
CA THR A 44 -7.54 -12.11 -18.46
C THR A 44 -8.56 -12.36 -17.34
N PHE A 45 -8.79 -11.38 -16.46
CA PHE A 45 -9.80 -11.52 -15.42
C PHE A 45 -11.17 -11.86 -15.99
N CYS A 46 -11.59 -11.16 -17.06
CA CYS A 46 -12.89 -11.37 -17.69
C CYS A 46 -12.97 -12.63 -18.57
N SER A 47 -11.84 -13.27 -18.89
CA SER A 47 -11.85 -14.58 -19.57
C SER A 47 -12.22 -15.74 -18.63
N PHE A 48 -11.94 -15.58 -17.32
CA PHE A 48 -12.27 -16.56 -16.28
C PHE A 48 -13.50 -16.20 -15.45
N THR A 49 -13.99 -14.97 -15.57
CA THR A 49 -15.10 -14.45 -14.79
C THR A 49 -16.09 -13.75 -15.69
N HIS A 50 -17.37 -13.90 -15.41
CA HIS A 50 -18.38 -13.13 -16.12
C HIS A 50 -18.23 -11.64 -15.79
N CYS A 51 -17.96 -10.82 -16.80
CA CYS A 51 -17.94 -9.37 -16.75
C CYS A 51 -19.13 -8.82 -17.56
N GLU A 52 -19.79 -7.79 -17.03
CA GLU A 52 -20.81 -7.07 -17.80
C GLU A 52 -20.15 -6.39 -19.02
N ARG A 53 -20.92 -6.23 -20.10
CA ARG A 53 -20.43 -5.56 -21.32
C ARG A 53 -20.24 -4.06 -21.04
N PHE A 54 -19.00 -3.65 -20.94
CA PHE A 54 -18.54 -2.28 -20.87
C PHE A 54 -17.16 -2.18 -21.51
N PRO A 55 -16.67 -0.99 -21.85
CA PRO A 55 -15.29 -0.85 -22.33
C PRO A 55 -14.30 -1.29 -21.25
N ILE A 56 -13.72 -2.49 -21.44
CA ILE A 56 -12.67 -3.00 -20.56
C ILE A 56 -11.38 -2.27 -20.91
N PRO A 57 -10.63 -1.73 -19.94
CA PRO A 57 -9.30 -1.20 -20.21
C PRO A 57 -8.41 -2.29 -20.85
N THR A 58 -7.90 -2.03 -22.05
CA THR A 58 -7.10 -3.01 -22.79
C THR A 58 -5.61 -2.71 -22.78
N LYS A 59 -5.22 -1.58 -22.20
CA LYS A 59 -3.83 -1.10 -22.15
C LYS A 59 -3.43 -0.61 -20.77
N ASP A 60 -4.03 -1.15 -19.72
CA ASP A 60 -3.63 -0.86 -18.36
C ASP A 60 -4.13 -1.92 -17.39
N PHE A 61 -3.42 -2.08 -16.28
CA PHE A 61 -3.85 -2.90 -15.17
C PHE A 61 -4.90 -2.15 -14.35
N ASN A 62 -5.90 -2.86 -13.88
CA ASN A 62 -6.86 -2.35 -12.90
C ASN A 62 -6.40 -2.68 -11.48
N ILE A 63 -6.57 -1.77 -10.54
CA ILE A 63 -6.31 -2.06 -9.13
C ILE A 63 -7.29 -3.14 -8.68
N HIS A 64 -6.77 -4.16 -7.99
CA HIS A 64 -7.58 -5.10 -7.25
C HIS A 64 -7.73 -4.62 -5.81
N GLY A 65 -6.63 -4.37 -5.13
CA GLY A 65 -6.67 -3.91 -3.75
C GLY A 65 -5.32 -3.49 -3.20
N LEU A 66 -5.36 -2.88 -2.01
CA LEU A 66 -4.21 -2.55 -1.18
C LEU A 66 -4.40 -3.22 0.19
N TRP A 67 -3.68 -4.30 0.43
CA TRP A 67 -3.93 -5.18 1.56
C TRP A 67 -2.81 -5.08 2.59
N PRO A 68 -3.08 -4.58 3.81
CA PRO A 68 -2.12 -4.67 4.89
C PRO A 68 -1.79 -6.15 5.14
N SER A 69 -0.52 -6.47 5.16
CA SER A 69 -0.09 -7.83 5.50
C SER A 69 1.01 -7.77 6.55
N ARG A 70 0.98 -8.68 7.50
CA ARG A 70 2.14 -8.97 8.32
C ARG A 70 2.96 -10.00 7.56
N PHE A 71 4.18 -9.67 7.25
CA PHE A 71 5.09 -10.40 6.37
C PHE A 71 5.14 -11.93 6.59
N LEU A 72 4.81 -12.41 7.78
CA LEU A 72 4.86 -13.84 8.12
C LEU A 72 3.50 -14.50 8.40
N HIS A 73 2.41 -13.75 8.43
CA HIS A 73 1.14 -14.26 8.92
C HIS A 73 -0.04 -14.10 7.96
N GLY A 74 0.21 -13.58 6.75
CA GLY A 74 -0.85 -13.29 5.78
C GLY A 74 -1.70 -12.06 6.16
N PRO A 75 -2.79 -11.81 5.43
CA PRO A 75 -3.66 -10.66 5.68
C PRO A 75 -4.21 -10.68 7.10
N SER A 76 -4.25 -9.52 7.76
CA SER A 76 -4.86 -9.40 9.08
C SER A 76 -6.34 -9.80 9.02
N GLN A 77 -6.78 -10.65 9.95
CA GLN A 77 -8.15 -11.18 9.97
C GLN A 77 -9.09 -10.39 10.90
N ASP A 78 -8.52 -9.66 11.86
CA ASP A 78 -9.27 -8.96 12.90
C ASP A 78 -9.27 -7.45 12.67
N CYS A 79 -9.84 -7.02 11.53
CA CYS A 79 -10.00 -5.61 11.24
C CYS A 79 -11.08 -4.98 12.11
N PRO A 80 -10.94 -3.71 12.55
CA PRO A 80 -12.01 -2.94 13.13
C PRO A 80 -13.26 -2.94 12.24
N LYS A 81 -14.43 -2.68 12.83
CA LYS A 81 -15.70 -2.58 12.09
C LYS A 81 -16.12 -1.14 11.81
N GLU A 82 -15.38 -0.20 12.33
CA GLU A 82 -15.61 1.24 12.17
C GLU A 82 -14.29 1.95 11.83
N PRO A 83 -14.32 3.06 11.11
CA PRO A 83 -15.52 3.72 10.57
C PRO A 83 -16.12 2.96 9.35
N ARG A 84 -17.44 3.06 9.20
CA ARG A 84 -18.13 2.46 8.04
C ARG A 84 -17.73 3.16 6.74
N PHE A 85 -17.80 2.42 5.64
CA PHE A 85 -17.57 2.96 4.31
C PHE A 85 -18.54 4.12 3.99
N SER A 86 -18.01 5.23 3.51
CA SER A 86 -18.75 6.41 3.08
C SER A 86 -18.49 6.72 1.61
N GLU A 87 -19.51 6.69 0.77
CA GLU A 87 -19.40 7.10 -0.64
C GLU A 87 -19.09 8.60 -0.76
N ASP A 88 -19.63 9.42 0.16
CA ASP A 88 -19.38 10.86 0.16
C ASP A 88 -17.91 11.21 0.38
N ALA A 89 -17.21 10.42 1.21
CA ALA A 89 -15.79 10.58 1.45
C ALA A 89 -14.94 10.31 0.18
N MET A 90 -15.49 9.57 -0.78
CA MET A 90 -14.79 9.21 -2.01
C MET A 90 -14.96 10.21 -3.15
N LYS A 91 -15.90 11.18 -3.01
CA LYS A 91 -16.20 12.18 -4.07
C LYS A 91 -14.95 12.88 -4.64
N PRO A 92 -13.95 13.29 -3.83
CA PRO A 92 -12.77 13.98 -4.36
C PRO A 92 -11.92 13.15 -5.33
N ILE A 93 -12.02 11.83 -5.28
CA ILE A 93 -11.20 10.92 -6.08
C ILE A 93 -12.04 9.97 -6.96
N MET A 94 -13.33 10.23 -7.09
CA MET A 94 -14.28 9.34 -7.76
C MET A 94 -13.89 9.05 -9.20
N ASP A 95 -13.49 10.05 -9.97
CA ASP A 95 -13.11 9.90 -11.38
C ASP A 95 -11.87 9.00 -11.53
N GLU A 96 -10.89 9.15 -10.63
CA GLU A 96 -9.69 8.31 -10.63
C GLU A 96 -10.01 6.88 -10.21
N LEU A 97 -10.88 6.68 -9.22
CA LEU A 97 -11.35 5.36 -8.82
C LEU A 97 -12.08 4.65 -9.97
N GLN A 98 -12.98 5.34 -10.65
CA GLN A 98 -13.70 4.80 -11.78
C GLN A 98 -12.78 4.46 -12.95
N LYS A 99 -11.67 5.15 -13.12
CA LYS A 99 -10.67 4.89 -14.16
C LYS A 99 -9.75 3.72 -13.80
N SER A 100 -9.27 3.66 -12.56
CA SER A 100 -8.13 2.81 -12.19
C SER A 100 -8.47 1.67 -11.23
N TRP A 101 -9.64 1.71 -10.59
CA TRP A 101 -10.09 0.72 -9.61
C TRP A 101 -11.56 0.31 -9.83
N GLN A 102 -11.85 -0.10 -11.03
CA GLN A 102 -13.21 -0.51 -11.40
C GLN A 102 -13.56 -1.89 -10.86
N ASN A 103 -14.84 -2.10 -10.54
CA ASN A 103 -15.37 -3.44 -10.42
C ASN A 103 -15.55 -4.03 -11.83
N LEU A 104 -14.61 -4.84 -12.27
CA LEU A 104 -14.65 -5.44 -13.62
C LEU A 104 -15.85 -6.36 -13.86
N LYS A 105 -16.46 -6.89 -12.81
CA LYS A 105 -17.70 -7.69 -12.95
C LYS A 105 -18.90 -6.82 -13.28
N SER A 106 -19.01 -5.66 -12.63
CA SER A 106 -20.14 -4.74 -12.79
C SER A 106 -19.71 -3.31 -12.41
N PRO A 107 -19.28 -2.49 -13.36
CA PRO A 107 -18.78 -1.14 -13.10
C PRO A 107 -19.81 -0.23 -12.43
N VAL A 108 -21.09 -0.40 -12.73
CA VAL A 108 -22.19 0.38 -12.11
C VAL A 108 -22.23 0.17 -10.59
N PHE A 109 -21.73 -0.96 -10.11
CA PHE A 109 -21.66 -1.31 -8.69
C PHE A 109 -20.24 -1.26 -8.13
N SER A 110 -19.36 -0.43 -8.68
CA SER A 110 -17.98 -0.29 -8.18
C SER A 110 -17.94 0.10 -6.70
N TYR A 111 -18.87 0.89 -6.20
CA TYR A 111 -18.97 1.25 -4.79
C TYR A 111 -19.08 0.04 -3.85
N ARG A 112 -19.75 -1.06 -4.28
CA ARG A 112 -19.84 -2.30 -3.49
C ARG A 112 -18.49 -2.99 -3.40
N PHE A 113 -17.70 -2.91 -4.46
CA PHE A 113 -16.36 -3.43 -4.48
C PHE A 113 -15.42 -2.59 -3.60
N TRP A 114 -15.46 -1.26 -3.70
CA TRP A 114 -14.68 -0.38 -2.82
C TRP A 114 -15.08 -0.54 -1.35
N LYS A 115 -16.38 -0.67 -1.07
CA LYS A 115 -16.84 -0.99 0.28
C LYS A 115 -16.26 -2.31 0.79
N HIS A 116 -16.21 -3.34 -0.06
CA HIS A 116 -15.61 -4.63 0.29
C HIS A 116 -14.12 -4.48 0.60
N GLU A 117 -13.36 -3.77 -0.24
CA GLU A 117 -11.94 -3.52 -0.02
C GLU A 117 -11.67 -2.72 1.27
N TRP A 118 -12.53 -1.72 1.54
CA TRP A 118 -12.46 -0.99 2.81
C TRP A 118 -12.73 -1.88 4.01
N ASP A 119 -13.86 -2.58 4.02
CA ASP A 119 -14.29 -3.42 5.14
C ASP A 119 -13.29 -4.56 5.44
N LYS A 120 -12.63 -5.09 4.42
CA LYS A 120 -11.70 -6.22 4.55
C LYS A 120 -10.25 -5.82 4.79
N HIS A 121 -9.85 -4.69 4.25
CA HIS A 121 -8.44 -4.31 4.17
C HIS A 121 -8.18 -2.90 4.67
N GLY A 122 -8.96 -1.92 4.25
CA GLY A 122 -8.78 -0.53 4.64
C GLY A 122 -8.93 -0.31 6.14
N LEU A 123 -9.91 -0.95 6.76
CA LEU A 123 -10.11 -0.88 8.21
C LEU A 123 -8.94 -1.48 9.00
N CYS A 124 -8.23 -2.46 8.44
CA CYS A 124 -7.00 -2.98 9.05
C CYS A 124 -5.83 -2.01 8.92
N ALA A 125 -5.80 -1.22 7.87
CA ALA A 125 -4.76 -0.22 7.64
C ALA A 125 -4.91 1.01 8.56
N PHE A 126 -6.15 1.30 8.97
CA PHE A 126 -6.52 2.51 9.69
C PHE A 126 -5.84 2.67 11.07
N PRO A 127 -5.81 1.66 11.98
CA PRO A 127 -5.25 1.84 13.32
C PRO A 127 -3.71 1.76 13.37
N GLU A 128 -3.11 1.02 12.47
CA GLU A 128 -1.69 0.65 12.54
C GLU A 128 -0.85 1.33 11.45
N GLY A 129 -1.53 1.99 10.50
CA GLY A 129 -0.89 2.32 9.25
C GLY A 129 -0.73 3.79 8.96
N GLN A 130 -0.23 3.98 7.78
CA GLN A 130 0.04 5.28 7.18
C GLN A 130 -1.22 5.90 6.55
N THR A 131 -2.38 5.24 6.68
CA THR A 131 -3.65 5.69 6.11
C THR A 131 -4.62 6.07 7.23
N PRO A 132 -4.67 7.36 7.61
CA PRO A 132 -5.44 7.82 8.77
C PRO A 132 -6.96 7.75 8.58
N ASP A 133 -7.45 7.63 7.35
CA ASP A 133 -8.87 7.55 7.03
C ASP A 133 -9.13 6.83 5.70
N GLN A 134 -10.39 6.68 5.36
CA GLN A 134 -10.83 6.02 4.13
C GLN A 134 -10.30 6.73 2.86
N LEU A 135 -10.36 8.05 2.81
CA LEU A 135 -9.88 8.81 1.65
C LEU A 135 -8.37 8.59 1.46
N ALA A 136 -7.60 8.64 2.53
CA ALA A 136 -6.16 8.39 2.50
C ALA A 136 -5.83 6.97 2.04
N TYR A 137 -6.58 5.95 2.47
CA TYR A 137 -6.40 4.58 2.02
C TYR A 137 -6.54 4.44 0.50
N PHE A 138 -7.63 4.93 -0.06
CA PHE A 138 -7.86 4.86 -1.51
C PHE A 138 -6.90 5.74 -2.29
N THR A 139 -6.58 6.94 -1.80
CA THR A 139 -5.60 7.83 -2.42
C THR A 139 -4.21 7.19 -2.46
N THR A 140 -3.81 6.51 -1.39
CA THR A 140 -2.53 5.77 -1.35
C THR A 140 -2.45 4.72 -2.46
N ALA A 141 -3.51 3.92 -2.66
CA ALA A 141 -3.54 2.93 -3.73
C ALA A 141 -3.51 3.55 -5.13
N LEU A 142 -4.22 4.66 -5.34
CA LEU A 142 -4.19 5.42 -6.60
C LEU A 142 -2.80 6.01 -6.88
N ASP A 143 -2.12 6.52 -5.85
CA ASP A 143 -0.78 7.06 -5.98
C ASP A 143 0.26 5.96 -6.26
N LEU A 144 0.11 4.79 -5.63
CA LEU A 144 0.92 3.62 -5.97
C LEU A 144 0.71 3.21 -7.43
N LYS A 145 -0.53 3.20 -7.93
CA LYS A 145 -0.84 2.93 -9.33
C LYS A 145 -0.14 3.89 -10.30
N LYS A 146 -0.11 5.19 -9.96
CA LYS A 146 0.58 6.21 -10.75
C LYS A 146 2.11 6.03 -10.76
N ARG A 147 2.68 5.61 -9.63
CA ARG A 147 4.14 5.38 -9.49
C ARG A 147 4.59 4.08 -10.12
N ILE A 148 3.73 3.06 -10.10
CA ILE A 148 4.03 1.73 -10.59
C ILE A 148 3.28 1.55 -11.93
N ASP A 149 3.81 2.12 -12.99
CA ASP A 149 3.34 1.91 -14.37
C ASP A 149 3.73 0.51 -14.85
N LEU A 150 3.02 -0.48 -14.33
CA LEU A 150 3.31 -1.89 -14.62
C LEU A 150 3.16 -2.21 -16.11
N PHE A 151 2.15 -1.62 -16.78
CA PHE A 151 1.94 -1.86 -18.20
C PHE A 151 3.10 -1.28 -19.04
N GLY A 152 3.43 0.00 -18.86
CA GLY A 152 4.51 0.63 -19.62
C GLY A 152 5.85 -0.04 -19.38
N TYR A 153 6.10 -0.51 -18.16
CA TYR A 153 7.31 -1.27 -17.87
C TYR A 153 7.34 -2.63 -18.61
N LEU A 154 6.27 -3.41 -18.54
CA LEU A 154 6.20 -4.70 -19.22
C LEU A 154 6.31 -4.53 -20.74
N GLU A 155 5.69 -3.48 -21.29
CA GLU A 155 5.82 -3.15 -22.73
C GLU A 155 7.28 -2.86 -23.11
N THR A 156 8.01 -2.07 -22.34
CA THR A 156 9.44 -1.80 -22.58
C THR A 156 10.30 -3.06 -22.44
N ALA A 157 9.87 -4.02 -21.64
CA ALA A 157 10.51 -5.32 -21.46
C ALA A 157 10.10 -6.36 -22.53
N ASP A 158 9.39 -5.95 -23.60
CA ASP A 158 8.83 -6.80 -24.65
C ASP A 158 7.84 -7.86 -24.10
N VAL A 159 7.13 -7.53 -23.04
CA VAL A 159 6.02 -8.33 -22.50
C VAL A 159 4.73 -7.58 -22.78
N VAL A 160 4.09 -7.89 -23.89
CA VAL A 160 2.88 -7.22 -24.37
C VAL A 160 1.70 -8.18 -24.41
N PRO A 161 0.47 -7.70 -24.25
CA PRO A 161 -0.72 -8.53 -24.43
C PRO A 161 -0.74 -9.19 -25.79
N SER A 162 -0.97 -10.50 -25.84
CA SER A 162 -0.95 -11.27 -27.06
C SER A 162 -1.82 -12.52 -26.90
N ASP A 163 -2.56 -12.87 -27.94
CA ASP A 163 -3.28 -14.16 -28.03
C ASP A 163 -2.39 -15.30 -28.55
N GLU A 164 -1.18 -14.97 -29.02
CA GLU A 164 -0.26 -15.93 -29.65
C GLU A 164 1.01 -16.17 -28.82
N ARG A 165 1.49 -15.16 -28.09
CA ARG A 165 2.74 -15.23 -27.32
C ARG A 165 2.48 -15.74 -25.92
N ILE A 166 3.26 -16.73 -25.51
CA ILE A 166 3.30 -17.23 -24.14
C ILE A 166 4.57 -16.70 -23.47
N TYR A 167 4.43 -16.17 -22.27
CA TYR A 167 5.54 -15.69 -21.46
C TYR A 167 5.74 -16.62 -20.26
N GLU A 168 6.96 -17.09 -20.09
CA GLU A 168 7.33 -17.85 -18.90
C GLU A 168 7.30 -16.93 -17.66
N THR A 169 6.62 -17.38 -16.62
CA THR A 169 6.42 -16.59 -15.40
C THR A 169 7.73 -16.12 -14.78
N ASP A 170 8.74 -17.01 -14.73
CA ASP A 170 10.05 -16.69 -14.14
C ASP A 170 10.78 -15.60 -14.93
N VAL A 171 10.62 -15.56 -16.26
CA VAL A 171 11.19 -14.51 -17.11
C VAL A 171 10.52 -13.16 -16.83
N VAL A 172 9.20 -13.14 -16.69
CA VAL A 172 8.44 -11.93 -16.34
C VAL A 172 8.85 -11.43 -14.96
N LEU A 173 8.91 -12.33 -13.97
CA LEU A 173 9.32 -11.98 -12.60
C LEU A 173 10.75 -11.43 -12.56
N LEU A 174 11.68 -12.03 -13.28
CA LEU A 174 13.06 -11.54 -13.34
C LEU A 174 13.14 -10.12 -13.90
N LYS A 175 12.37 -9.82 -14.95
CA LYS A 175 12.29 -8.47 -15.52
C LYS A 175 11.72 -7.48 -14.52
N LEU A 176 10.63 -7.82 -13.82
CA LEU A 176 10.02 -6.97 -12.79
C LEU A 176 10.96 -6.72 -11.62
N ARG A 177 11.66 -7.74 -11.13
CA ARG A 177 12.68 -7.59 -10.07
C ARG A 177 13.79 -6.62 -10.47
N GLY A 178 14.30 -6.74 -11.69
CA GLY A 178 15.33 -5.84 -12.21
C GLY A 178 14.89 -4.37 -12.25
N GLN A 179 13.60 -4.11 -12.52
CA GLN A 179 13.04 -2.76 -12.57
C GLN A 179 12.85 -2.17 -11.17
N TYR A 180 12.32 -2.94 -10.26
CA TYR A 180 11.93 -2.42 -8.94
C TYR A 180 13.00 -2.65 -7.87
N GLY A 181 14.15 -3.24 -8.23
CA GLY A 181 15.29 -3.43 -7.34
C GLY A 181 14.98 -4.36 -6.17
N VAL A 182 14.10 -5.36 -6.39
CA VAL A 182 13.71 -6.35 -5.38
C VAL A 182 14.30 -7.72 -5.74
N ASP A 183 14.85 -8.41 -4.75
CA ASP A 183 15.43 -9.75 -4.86
C ASP A 183 14.39 -10.86 -4.72
#